data_04cd451a17619920e69d13f798ab59b0
#
_entry.id   04cd451a17619920e69d13f798ab59b0
#
_cell.length_a   1.000
_cell.length_b   1.000
_cell.length_c   1.000
_cell.angle_alpha   90.00
_cell.angle_beta   90.00
_cell.angle_gamma   90.00
#
_symmetry.space_group_name_H-M   'P 1'
#
loop_
_entity.id
_entity.type
_entity.pdbx_description
1 polymer ?
#
loop_
_entity_poly.entity_id
_entity_poly.type
_entity_poly.pdbx_seq_one_letter_code
_entity_poly.pdbx_strand_id
1 'polypeptide(L)'
;EPGSCRTDGGGIRTLSVPFTGRSPKAKRIVRDRVTARSIDWSENTSMSSEEFDMMFEDFIEYAEGLPRIYVQHVEAVRDPKRRFPVSIYTELASHSLFSRNMFIPDCHEEPDGWKVLNLPSMLKGPSVMISFKRKTILISGTRYAGEIKKSVFTVLNFMFPKVGELPMHCSVNVDKDGKNPAIFFGLSGTGKTTLSSDENRILVGDDE
;
A
#
# COMPACT_ATOMS: atom_id res chain seq x y z
N GLU A 1 3.36 -20.87 -5.63
CA GLU A 1 2.80 -19.87 -6.55
C GLU A 1 3.35 -20.13 -7.97
N PRO A 2 2.49 -20.23 -9.00
CA PRO A 2 2.93 -20.44 -10.38
C PRO A 2 3.87 -19.32 -10.85
N GLY A 3 4.99 -19.69 -11.46
CA GLY A 3 6.02 -18.75 -11.92
C GLY A 3 7.01 -18.29 -10.85
N SER A 4 6.88 -18.76 -9.61
CA SER A 4 7.87 -18.53 -8.56
C SER A 4 8.91 -19.65 -8.52
N CYS A 5 10.18 -19.30 -8.25
CA CYS A 5 11.24 -20.27 -8.03
C CYS A 5 12.21 -19.79 -6.95
N ARG A 6 12.94 -20.73 -6.32
CA ARG A 6 14.10 -20.39 -5.50
C ARG A 6 15.30 -20.06 -6.39
N THR A 7 16.06 -19.07 -5.98
CA THR A 7 17.37 -18.76 -6.58
C THR A 7 18.47 -19.54 -5.88
N ASP A 8 19.64 -19.67 -6.52
CA ASP A 8 20.81 -20.37 -5.95
C ASP A 8 21.28 -19.73 -4.63
N GLY A 9 21.08 -18.42 -4.47
CA GLY A 9 21.37 -17.71 -3.22
C GLY A 9 20.26 -17.81 -2.14
N GLY A 10 19.25 -18.69 -2.32
CA GLY A 10 18.18 -18.92 -1.34
C GLY A 10 17.03 -17.91 -1.40
N GLY A 11 17.08 -16.90 -2.25
CA GLY A 11 16.01 -15.93 -2.46
C GLY A 11 14.82 -16.53 -3.23
N ILE A 12 13.72 -15.80 -3.26
CA ILE A 12 12.51 -16.15 -4.02
C ILE A 12 12.37 -15.17 -5.18
N ARG A 13 12.32 -15.71 -6.42
CA ARG A 13 11.97 -14.95 -7.61
C ARG A 13 10.51 -15.18 -7.96
N THR A 14 9.76 -14.09 -8.16
CA THR A 14 8.36 -14.12 -8.61
C THR A 14 8.20 -13.32 -9.90
N LEU A 15 7.09 -13.52 -10.61
CA LEU A 15 6.79 -12.81 -11.84
C LEU A 15 5.82 -11.66 -11.56
N SER A 16 6.19 -10.46 -11.99
CA SER A 16 5.32 -9.27 -11.94
C SER A 16 4.83 -8.79 -13.32
N VAL A 17 5.23 -9.48 -14.39
CA VAL A 17 4.80 -9.16 -15.75
C VAL A 17 3.29 -9.34 -15.94
N PRO A 18 2.65 -8.56 -16.87
CA PRO A 18 3.25 -7.55 -17.75
C PRO A 18 3.47 -6.18 -17.08
N PHE A 19 2.92 -5.96 -15.88
CA PHE A 19 3.00 -4.68 -15.16
C PHE A 19 4.09 -4.75 -14.09
N THR A 20 5.27 -4.22 -14.41
CA THR A 20 6.46 -4.27 -13.55
C THR A 20 6.61 -3.04 -12.63
N GLY A 21 5.65 -2.14 -12.64
CA GLY A 21 5.62 -0.92 -11.85
C GLY A 21 4.19 -0.46 -11.55
N ARG A 22 4.09 0.67 -10.85
CA ARG A 22 2.80 1.29 -10.52
C ARG A 22 1.99 1.67 -11.74
N SER A 23 0.67 1.62 -11.58
CA SER A 23 -0.31 2.09 -12.56
C SER A 23 -1.13 3.27 -12.01
N PRO A 24 -0.56 4.49 -11.86
CA PRO A 24 -1.21 5.61 -11.19
C PRO A 24 -2.55 6.01 -11.83
N LYS A 25 -2.65 5.87 -13.16
CA LYS A 25 -3.87 6.18 -13.92
C LYS A 25 -5.00 5.16 -13.73
N ALA A 26 -4.70 3.99 -13.18
CA ALA A 26 -5.68 2.96 -12.87
C ALA A 26 -6.37 3.17 -11.50
N LYS A 27 -5.94 4.18 -10.75
CA LYS A 27 -6.50 4.49 -9.44
C LYS A 27 -7.81 5.27 -9.59
N ARG A 28 -8.85 4.78 -8.93
CA ARG A 28 -10.15 5.43 -8.78
C ARG A 28 -10.51 5.58 -7.32
N ILE A 29 -11.11 6.70 -6.95
CA ILE A 29 -11.51 6.98 -5.57
C ILE A 29 -13.02 7.19 -5.54
N VAL A 30 -13.69 6.61 -4.55
CA VAL A 30 -15.13 6.82 -4.38
C VAL A 30 -15.39 8.29 -4.04
N ARG A 31 -16.23 8.93 -4.85
CA ARG A 31 -16.65 10.32 -4.63
C ARG A 31 -17.95 10.33 -3.82
N ASP A 32 -17.81 10.48 -2.52
CA ASP A 32 -18.91 10.50 -1.56
C ASP A 32 -18.81 11.72 -0.62
N ARG A 33 -19.59 11.72 0.47
CA ARG A 33 -19.57 12.82 1.45
C ARG A 33 -18.21 13.01 2.13
N VAL A 34 -17.38 11.99 2.22
CA VAL A 34 -16.06 12.03 2.87
C VAL A 34 -15.03 12.69 1.96
N THR A 35 -15.13 12.47 0.65
CA THR A 35 -14.10 12.81 -0.34
C THR A 35 -14.46 13.99 -1.23
N ALA A 36 -15.75 14.23 -1.48
CA ALA A 36 -16.24 15.13 -2.52
C ALA A 36 -15.66 16.55 -2.49
N ARG A 37 -15.37 17.07 -1.29
CA ARG A 37 -14.86 18.44 -1.08
C ARG A 37 -13.38 18.48 -0.70
N SER A 38 -12.73 17.33 -0.54
CA SER A 38 -11.37 17.22 -0.01
C SER A 38 -10.36 16.68 -1.02
N ILE A 39 -10.82 16.27 -2.20
CA ILE A 39 -9.98 15.72 -3.28
C ILE A 39 -10.08 16.65 -4.49
N ASP A 40 -8.94 16.93 -5.08
CA ASP A 40 -8.88 17.58 -6.38
C ASP A 40 -9.27 16.58 -7.48
N TRP A 41 -10.47 16.73 -7.99
CA TRP A 41 -11.03 15.85 -9.01
C TRP A 41 -10.56 16.16 -10.43
N SER A 42 -9.79 17.21 -10.66
CA SER A 42 -9.11 17.43 -11.93
C SER A 42 -7.91 16.48 -12.11
N GLU A 43 -7.29 16.09 -11.00
CA GLU A 43 -6.11 15.23 -10.96
C GLU A 43 -6.42 13.77 -10.52
N ASN A 44 -7.66 13.50 -10.09
CA ASN A 44 -8.05 12.19 -9.58
C ASN A 44 -9.32 11.66 -10.26
N THR A 45 -9.27 10.39 -10.64
CA THR A 45 -10.43 9.71 -11.23
C THR A 45 -11.41 9.28 -10.14
N SER A 46 -12.66 9.70 -10.30
CA SER A 46 -13.74 9.30 -9.38
C SER A 46 -14.43 8.02 -9.82
N MET A 47 -15.10 7.37 -8.87
CA MET A 47 -16.13 6.35 -9.11
C MET A 47 -17.28 6.57 -8.12
N SER A 48 -18.45 6.02 -8.39
CA SER A 48 -19.59 6.11 -7.48
C SER A 48 -19.48 5.10 -6.33
N SER A 49 -20.29 5.28 -5.30
CA SER A 49 -20.39 4.29 -4.21
C SER A 49 -20.98 2.99 -4.70
N GLU A 50 -21.97 3.07 -5.56
CA GLU A 50 -22.66 1.92 -6.15
C GLU A 50 -21.72 1.10 -7.02
N GLU A 51 -20.89 1.74 -7.88
CA GLU A 51 -19.85 1.06 -8.65
C GLU A 51 -18.85 0.35 -7.75
N PHE A 52 -18.43 0.99 -6.66
CA PHE A 52 -17.50 0.38 -5.71
C PHE A 52 -18.13 -0.82 -5.00
N ASP A 53 -19.41 -0.70 -4.59
CA ASP A 53 -20.12 -1.75 -3.88
C ASP A 53 -20.29 -2.99 -4.78
N MET A 54 -20.66 -2.81 -6.04
CA MET A 54 -20.71 -3.91 -7.04
C MET A 54 -19.34 -4.59 -7.18
N MET A 55 -18.28 -3.80 -7.37
CA MET A 55 -16.92 -4.35 -7.47
C MET A 55 -16.47 -5.06 -6.19
N PHE A 56 -16.88 -4.58 -5.03
CA PHE A 56 -16.57 -5.23 -3.77
C PHE A 56 -17.22 -6.62 -3.67
N GLU A 57 -18.49 -6.75 -4.04
CA GLU A 57 -19.18 -8.06 -4.09
C GLU A 57 -18.51 -9.00 -5.10
N ASP A 58 -18.15 -8.51 -6.29
CA ASP A 58 -17.41 -9.30 -7.28
C ASP A 58 -16.05 -9.79 -6.73
N PHE A 59 -15.36 -8.94 -5.94
CA PHE A 59 -14.09 -9.32 -5.29
C PHE A 59 -14.29 -10.42 -4.24
N ILE A 60 -15.37 -10.36 -3.47
CA ILE A 60 -15.71 -11.38 -2.47
C ILE A 60 -16.05 -12.70 -3.17
N GLU A 61 -16.93 -12.69 -4.18
CA GLU A 61 -17.31 -13.88 -4.94
C GLU A 61 -16.08 -14.55 -5.59
N TYR A 62 -15.21 -13.75 -6.20
CA TYR A 62 -13.96 -14.27 -6.77
C TYR A 62 -13.06 -14.90 -5.70
N ALA A 63 -12.91 -14.23 -4.55
CA ALA A 63 -12.07 -14.71 -3.45
C ALA A 63 -12.58 -16.02 -2.85
N GLU A 64 -13.91 -16.19 -2.70
CA GLU A 64 -14.54 -17.40 -2.23
C GLU A 64 -14.30 -18.60 -3.17
N GLY A 65 -14.15 -18.34 -4.47
CA GLY A 65 -13.78 -19.36 -5.46
C GLY A 65 -12.31 -19.78 -5.45
N LEU A 66 -11.44 -19.07 -4.74
CA LEU A 66 -10.03 -19.39 -4.67
C LEU A 66 -9.72 -20.53 -3.67
N PRO A 67 -8.74 -21.39 -3.97
CA PRO A 67 -8.37 -22.50 -3.06
C PRO A 67 -7.77 -21.99 -1.74
N ARG A 68 -7.28 -20.78 -1.69
CA ARG A 68 -6.71 -20.10 -0.50
C ARG A 68 -6.56 -18.62 -0.69
N ILE A 69 -6.66 -17.86 0.40
CA ILE A 69 -6.28 -16.46 0.53
C ILE A 69 -5.24 -16.34 1.65
N TYR A 70 -4.23 -15.52 1.41
CA TYR A 70 -3.22 -15.20 2.42
C TYR A 70 -3.61 -13.91 3.13
N VAL A 71 -3.54 -13.91 4.45
CA VAL A 71 -3.93 -12.77 5.28
C VAL A 71 -2.74 -12.27 6.10
N GLN A 72 -2.56 -10.96 6.13
CA GLN A 72 -1.63 -10.27 7.02
C GLN A 72 -2.37 -9.18 7.79
N HIS A 73 -2.25 -9.18 9.11
CA HIS A 73 -2.67 -8.07 9.96
C HIS A 73 -1.41 -7.26 10.28
N VAL A 74 -1.42 -5.99 9.90
CA VAL A 74 -0.23 -5.13 9.94
C VAL A 74 -0.61 -3.71 10.36
N GLU A 75 0.41 -2.94 10.75
CA GLU A 75 0.28 -1.50 10.95
C GLU A 75 1.14 -0.73 9.94
N ALA A 76 0.60 0.34 9.38
CA ALA A 76 1.32 1.19 8.44
C ALA A 76 2.08 2.34 9.13
N VAL A 77 1.85 2.58 10.42
CA VAL A 77 2.48 3.66 11.19
C VAL A 77 2.94 3.14 12.54
N ARG A 78 4.19 3.44 12.89
CA ARG A 78 4.80 2.97 14.13
C ARG A 78 4.40 3.79 15.37
N ASP A 79 3.97 5.05 15.21
CA ASP A 79 3.59 5.89 16.34
C ASP A 79 2.31 5.36 17.01
N PRO A 80 2.35 4.97 18.30
CA PRO A 80 1.17 4.46 19.00
C PRO A 80 -0.02 5.42 19.04
N LYS A 81 0.23 6.73 18.94
CA LYS A 81 -0.83 7.76 18.89
C LYS A 81 -1.51 7.87 17.53
N ARG A 82 -0.90 7.27 16.51
CA ARG A 82 -1.33 7.33 15.10
C ARG A 82 -1.41 5.95 14.48
N ARG A 83 -1.73 4.95 15.29
CA ARG A 83 -1.91 3.58 14.80
C ARG A 83 -2.76 3.56 13.53
N PHE A 84 -2.29 2.84 12.55
CA PHE A 84 -2.99 2.68 11.27
C PHE A 84 -3.05 1.19 10.91
N PRO A 85 -3.99 0.44 11.54
CA PRO A 85 -4.14 -0.99 11.32
C PRO A 85 -4.71 -1.27 9.92
N VAL A 86 -4.13 -2.28 9.27
CA VAL A 86 -4.52 -2.71 7.93
C VAL A 86 -4.57 -4.24 7.87
N SER A 87 -5.71 -4.80 7.49
CA SER A 87 -5.84 -6.21 7.14
C SER A 87 -5.67 -6.38 5.64
N ILE A 88 -4.65 -7.14 5.22
CA ILE A 88 -4.30 -7.32 3.82
C ILE A 88 -4.61 -8.76 3.41
N TYR A 89 -5.54 -8.92 2.47
CA TYR A 89 -5.97 -10.19 1.90
C TYR A 89 -5.39 -10.31 0.50
N THR A 90 -4.58 -11.34 0.24
CA THR A 90 -3.90 -11.49 -1.05
C THR A 90 -4.10 -12.86 -1.67
N GLU A 91 -4.30 -12.90 -2.98
CA GLU A 91 -4.35 -14.12 -3.77
C GLU A 91 -2.98 -14.80 -3.85
N LEU A 92 -1.88 -14.02 -3.87
CA LEU A 92 -0.52 -14.51 -4.08
C LEU A 92 0.29 -14.53 -2.79
N ALA A 93 0.98 -15.65 -2.54
CA ALA A 93 1.90 -15.81 -1.40
C ALA A 93 3.03 -14.75 -1.40
N SER A 94 3.54 -14.39 -2.59
CA SER A 94 4.57 -13.36 -2.76
C SER A 94 4.09 -11.98 -2.30
N HIS A 95 2.84 -11.64 -2.56
CA HIS A 95 2.24 -10.38 -2.11
C HIS A 95 2.01 -10.35 -0.60
N SER A 96 1.65 -11.50 -0.01
CA SER A 96 1.57 -11.66 1.44
C SER A 96 2.94 -11.48 2.10
N LEU A 97 3.99 -12.12 1.55
CA LEU A 97 5.36 -11.96 2.02
C LEU A 97 5.85 -10.52 1.88
N PHE A 98 5.57 -9.86 0.75
CA PHE A 98 5.85 -8.44 0.54
C PHE A 98 5.19 -7.59 1.63
N SER A 99 3.90 -7.81 1.90
CA SER A 99 3.15 -7.05 2.90
C SER A 99 3.74 -7.21 4.31
N ARG A 100 4.12 -8.45 4.68
CA ARG A 100 4.76 -8.73 5.96
C ARG A 100 6.11 -8.02 6.13
N ASN A 101 6.87 -7.87 5.05
CA ASN A 101 8.18 -7.20 5.09
C ASN A 101 8.07 -5.67 5.01
N MET A 102 7.01 -5.18 4.35
CA MET A 102 6.83 -3.76 4.08
C MET A 102 6.15 -3.00 5.22
N PHE A 103 5.27 -3.66 5.96
CA PHE A 103 4.52 -3.08 7.06
C PHE A 103 4.99 -3.64 8.39
N ILE A 104 4.57 -3.02 9.49
CA ILE A 104 4.84 -3.51 10.84
C ILE A 104 3.89 -4.68 11.12
N PRO A 105 4.38 -5.91 11.34
CA PRO A 105 3.51 -7.03 11.65
C PRO A 105 2.70 -6.80 12.93
N ASP A 106 1.41 -7.07 12.87
CA ASP A 106 0.51 -7.17 14.00
C ASP A 106 -0.09 -8.59 14.05
N CYS A 107 -0.50 -9.04 15.22
CA CYS A 107 -1.10 -10.37 15.40
C CYS A 107 -2.62 -10.34 15.41
N HIS A 108 -3.24 -9.17 15.40
CA HIS A 108 -4.67 -9.00 15.63
C HIS A 108 -5.36 -8.31 14.46
N GLU A 109 -6.52 -8.83 14.08
CA GLU A 109 -7.44 -8.10 13.22
C GLU A 109 -8.08 -6.95 14.01
N GLU A 110 -7.98 -5.75 13.47
CA GLU A 110 -8.71 -4.59 14.00
C GLU A 110 -10.01 -4.43 13.19
N PRO A 111 -11.19 -4.65 13.80
CA PRO A 111 -12.48 -4.60 13.10
C PRO A 111 -12.71 -3.28 12.36
N ASP A 112 -12.25 -2.16 12.95
CA ASP A 112 -12.34 -0.83 12.39
C ASP A 112 -11.13 -0.42 11.54
N GLY A 113 -10.16 -1.32 11.35
CA GLY A 113 -8.99 -1.10 10.50
C GLY A 113 -9.32 -1.00 9.02
N TRP A 114 -8.32 -0.58 8.25
CA TRP A 114 -8.41 -0.60 6.79
C TRP A 114 -8.30 -2.03 6.26
N LYS A 115 -8.96 -2.30 5.13
CA LYS A 115 -8.90 -3.58 4.44
C LYS A 115 -8.33 -3.38 3.04
N VAL A 116 -7.40 -4.23 2.64
CA VAL A 116 -6.87 -4.30 1.29
C VAL A 116 -7.16 -5.69 0.72
N LEU A 117 -7.96 -5.76 -0.33
CA LEU A 117 -8.17 -6.98 -1.11
C LEU A 117 -7.34 -6.88 -2.38
N ASN A 118 -6.33 -7.72 -2.51
CA ASN A 118 -5.42 -7.74 -3.64
C ASN A 118 -5.52 -9.07 -4.39
N LEU A 119 -6.29 -9.07 -5.48
CA LEU A 119 -6.64 -10.22 -6.30
C LEU A 119 -6.14 -10.02 -7.75
N PRO A 120 -4.83 -10.18 -7.98
CA PRO A 120 -4.19 -9.87 -9.25
C PRO A 120 -4.79 -10.53 -10.48
N SER A 121 -5.30 -11.75 -10.34
CA SER A 121 -5.78 -12.55 -11.48
C SER A 121 -7.24 -12.30 -11.85
N MET A 122 -8.00 -11.57 -11.04
CA MET A 122 -9.42 -11.33 -11.26
C MET A 122 -9.68 -10.46 -12.50
N LEU A 123 -8.95 -9.37 -12.68
CA LEU A 123 -9.10 -8.46 -13.82
C LEU A 123 -7.91 -8.56 -14.78
N LYS A 124 -8.13 -8.27 -16.06
CA LYS A 124 -7.08 -8.32 -17.09
C LYS A 124 -6.12 -7.12 -17.07
N GLY A 125 -6.55 -5.98 -16.53
CA GLY A 125 -5.76 -4.75 -16.47
C GLY A 125 -5.72 -4.16 -15.08
N PRO A 126 -4.68 -3.36 -14.75
CA PRO A 126 -4.52 -2.76 -13.44
C PRO A 126 -5.73 -1.94 -13.02
N SER A 127 -6.21 -2.19 -11.82
CA SER A 127 -7.29 -1.43 -11.19
C SER A 127 -7.01 -1.29 -9.70
N VAL A 128 -7.10 -0.05 -9.21
CA VAL A 128 -6.98 0.29 -7.80
C VAL A 128 -8.18 1.14 -7.44
N MET A 129 -9.01 0.68 -6.52
CA MET A 129 -10.24 1.36 -6.11
C MET A 129 -10.21 1.60 -4.61
N ILE A 130 -10.50 2.83 -4.16
CA ILE A 130 -10.39 3.23 -2.76
C ILE A 130 -11.72 3.81 -2.28
N SER A 131 -12.29 3.22 -1.24
CA SER A 131 -13.44 3.77 -0.51
C SER A 131 -13.03 4.18 0.90
N PHE A 132 -13.03 5.48 1.17
CA PHE A 132 -12.75 6.02 2.50
C PHE A 132 -13.87 5.74 3.49
N LYS A 133 -15.12 5.73 3.03
CA LYS A 133 -16.28 5.40 3.85
C LYS A 133 -16.25 3.94 4.32
N ARG A 134 -15.89 3.01 3.42
CA ARG A 134 -15.78 1.59 3.74
C ARG A 134 -14.42 1.21 4.34
N LYS A 135 -13.45 2.13 4.38
CA LYS A 135 -12.05 1.86 4.74
C LYS A 135 -11.49 0.66 3.97
N THR A 136 -11.74 0.61 2.67
CA THR A 136 -11.40 -0.55 1.85
C THR A 136 -10.70 -0.13 0.56
N ILE A 137 -9.66 -0.89 0.21
CA ILE A 137 -8.91 -0.78 -1.03
C ILE A 137 -9.05 -2.10 -1.79
N LEU A 138 -9.43 -2.02 -3.06
CA LEU A 138 -9.49 -3.14 -3.98
C LEU A 138 -8.39 -2.98 -5.03
N ILE A 139 -7.56 -4.01 -5.21
CA ILE A 139 -6.46 -4.02 -6.17
C ILE A 139 -6.57 -5.28 -7.01
N SER A 140 -6.56 -5.13 -8.35
CA SER A 140 -6.55 -6.26 -9.26
C SER A 140 -5.85 -5.93 -10.58
N GLY A 141 -5.65 -6.96 -11.42
CA GLY A 141 -5.09 -6.83 -12.77
C GLY A 141 -3.60 -6.49 -12.83
N THR A 142 -2.89 -6.54 -11.69
CA THR A 142 -1.45 -6.33 -11.62
C THR A 142 -0.81 -7.27 -10.60
N ARG A 143 0.36 -7.80 -10.96
CA ARG A 143 1.20 -8.59 -10.05
C ARG A 143 2.32 -7.75 -9.41
N TYR A 144 2.29 -6.44 -9.57
CA TYR A 144 3.22 -5.55 -8.91
C TYR A 144 2.80 -5.29 -7.45
N ALA A 145 3.44 -5.97 -6.52
CA ALA A 145 3.10 -5.92 -5.09
C ALA A 145 3.17 -4.50 -4.48
N GLY A 146 4.00 -3.62 -5.06
CA GLY A 146 4.13 -2.23 -4.62
C GLY A 146 2.85 -1.39 -4.71
N GLU A 147 1.82 -1.85 -5.44
CA GLU A 147 0.50 -1.19 -5.41
C GLU A 147 -0.14 -1.25 -4.02
N ILE A 148 0.08 -2.33 -3.24
CA ILE A 148 -0.43 -2.46 -1.87
C ILE A 148 0.11 -1.31 -1.02
N LYS A 149 1.45 -1.12 -0.99
CA LYS A 149 2.11 -0.03 -0.26
C LYS A 149 1.60 1.34 -0.70
N LYS A 150 1.60 1.57 -2.02
CA LYS A 150 1.26 2.91 -2.55
C LYS A 150 -0.22 3.25 -2.44
N SER A 151 -1.10 2.26 -2.38
CA SER A 151 -2.52 2.48 -2.10
C SER A 151 -2.76 2.88 -0.64
N VAL A 152 -2.11 2.21 0.30
CA VAL A 152 -2.13 2.60 1.72
C VAL A 152 -1.53 4.00 1.91
N PHE A 153 -0.38 4.29 1.26
CA PHE A 153 0.21 5.62 1.28
C PHE A 153 -0.72 6.70 0.72
N THR A 154 -1.51 6.40 -0.33
CA THR A 154 -2.55 7.32 -0.82
C THR A 154 -3.59 7.64 0.25
N VAL A 155 -3.99 6.64 1.04
CA VAL A 155 -4.93 6.83 2.15
C VAL A 155 -4.32 7.71 3.25
N LEU A 156 -3.06 7.46 3.63
CA LEU A 156 -2.37 8.28 4.62
C LEU A 156 -2.27 9.74 4.18
N ASN A 157 -1.95 9.98 2.89
CA ASN A 157 -1.89 11.33 2.32
C ASN A 157 -3.24 12.09 2.34
N PHE A 158 -4.35 11.39 2.38
CA PHE A 158 -5.67 11.99 2.56
C PHE A 158 -6.04 12.22 4.02
N MET A 159 -5.65 11.29 4.91
CA MET A 159 -6.12 11.30 6.29
C MET A 159 -5.25 12.16 7.22
N PHE A 160 -3.93 12.07 7.11
CA PHE A 160 -3.01 12.70 8.06
C PHE A 160 -2.97 14.23 7.99
N PRO A 161 -3.11 14.89 6.82
CA PRO A 161 -3.21 16.34 6.79
C PRO A 161 -4.40 16.89 7.59
N LYS A 162 -5.48 16.11 7.75
CA LYS A 162 -6.64 16.49 8.56
C LYS A 162 -6.36 16.56 10.06
N VAL A 163 -5.28 15.93 10.51
CA VAL A 163 -4.81 15.97 11.89
C VAL A 163 -3.50 16.75 12.05
N GLY A 164 -3.12 17.53 11.02
CA GLY A 164 -1.96 18.42 11.03
C GLY A 164 -0.62 17.73 10.75
N GLU A 165 -0.63 16.53 10.22
CA GLU A 165 0.57 15.75 9.88
C GLU A 165 0.71 15.60 8.36
N LEU A 166 1.93 15.72 7.84
CA LEU A 166 2.22 15.63 6.41
C LEU A 166 2.96 14.32 6.11
N PRO A 167 2.32 13.32 5.51
CA PRO A 167 3.02 12.16 4.98
C PRO A 167 3.91 12.56 3.81
N MET A 168 5.14 12.06 3.79
CA MET A 168 6.09 12.35 2.73
C MET A 168 6.74 11.08 2.20
N HIS A 169 6.98 11.06 0.88
CA HIS A 169 7.80 10.06 0.22
C HIS A 169 9.27 10.48 0.36
N CYS A 170 9.90 10.14 1.49
CA CYS A 170 11.21 10.62 1.87
C CYS A 170 11.99 9.56 2.66
N SER A 171 13.28 9.79 2.83
CA SER A 171 14.13 9.15 3.83
C SER A 171 14.48 10.16 4.92
N VAL A 172 14.70 9.68 6.13
CA VAL A 172 15.07 10.52 7.29
C VAL A 172 16.22 9.89 8.05
N ASN A 173 17.22 10.69 8.38
CA ASN A 173 18.25 10.31 9.34
C ASN A 173 18.43 11.39 10.40
N VAL A 174 19.09 11.02 11.50
CA VAL A 174 19.46 11.90 12.60
C VAL A 174 20.95 11.73 12.91
N ASP A 175 21.55 12.67 13.66
CA ASP A 175 22.89 12.47 14.17
C ASP A 175 22.94 11.34 15.23
N LYS A 176 24.15 11.00 15.69
CA LYS A 176 24.36 9.89 16.65
C LYS A 176 23.70 10.14 18.01
N ASP A 177 23.36 11.37 18.33
CA ASP A 177 22.66 11.76 19.56
C ASP A 177 21.13 11.76 19.38
N GLY A 178 20.64 11.35 18.21
CA GLY A 178 19.21 11.34 17.89
C GLY A 178 18.62 12.72 17.63
N LYS A 179 19.46 13.70 17.31
CA LYS A 179 19.08 15.09 17.05
C LYS A 179 19.30 15.46 15.58
N ASN A 180 18.99 16.71 15.24
CA ASN A 180 19.25 17.29 13.92
C ASN A 180 18.75 16.41 12.76
N PRO A 181 17.42 16.15 12.66
CA PRO A 181 16.87 15.34 11.58
C PRO A 181 17.14 15.98 10.23
N ALA A 182 17.61 15.16 9.30
CA ALA A 182 17.71 15.52 7.88
C ALA A 182 16.70 14.71 7.08
N ILE A 183 15.90 15.40 6.27
CA ILE A 183 14.86 14.82 5.45
C ILE A 183 15.31 14.87 3.99
N PHE A 184 15.34 13.72 3.33
CA PHE A 184 15.71 13.57 1.92
C PHE A 184 14.47 13.23 1.11
N PHE A 185 13.99 14.14 0.29
CA PHE A 185 12.84 13.90 -0.59
C PHE A 185 13.17 14.24 -2.03
N GLY A 186 12.50 13.57 -2.97
CA GLY A 186 12.73 13.72 -4.39
C GLY A 186 12.10 12.57 -5.17
N LEU A 187 12.28 12.57 -6.48
CA LEU A 187 11.76 11.52 -7.36
C LEU A 187 12.46 10.17 -7.12
N SER A 188 11.84 9.09 -7.61
CA SER A 188 12.47 7.76 -7.58
C SER A 188 13.81 7.77 -8.31
N GLY A 189 14.82 7.09 -7.76
CA GLY A 189 16.17 7.00 -8.34
C GLY A 189 17.05 8.25 -8.13
N THR A 190 16.65 9.23 -7.34
CA THR A 190 17.45 10.43 -7.06
C THR A 190 18.52 10.24 -5.97
N GLY A 191 18.60 9.03 -5.40
CA GLY A 191 19.61 8.70 -4.39
C GLY A 191 19.21 9.02 -2.94
N LYS A 192 17.91 9.20 -2.64
CA LYS A 192 17.42 9.47 -1.27
C LYS A 192 17.96 8.44 -0.27
N THR A 193 17.73 7.17 -0.52
CA THR A 193 18.18 6.05 0.32
C THR A 193 19.69 6.05 0.50
N THR A 194 20.46 6.26 -0.59
CA THR A 194 21.93 6.31 -0.55
C THR A 194 22.43 7.45 0.34
N LEU A 195 21.83 8.63 0.19
CA LEU A 195 22.25 9.81 0.98
C LEU A 195 21.85 9.70 2.46
N SER A 196 20.70 9.09 2.75
CA SER A 196 20.23 8.93 4.13
C SER A 196 20.95 7.81 4.89
N SER A 197 21.58 6.87 4.17
CA SER A 197 22.32 5.73 4.74
C SER A 197 23.79 6.08 5.07
N ASP A 198 24.06 7.28 5.56
CA ASP A 198 25.38 7.73 6.01
C ASP A 198 25.78 6.96 7.29
N GLU A 199 26.99 6.35 7.30
CA GLU A 199 27.52 5.59 8.44
C GLU A 199 27.73 6.43 9.71
N ASN A 200 27.82 7.74 9.57
CA ASN A 200 27.96 8.67 10.69
C ASN A 200 26.63 9.16 11.24
N ARG A 201 25.50 8.74 10.65
CA ARG A 201 24.17 9.12 11.07
C ARG A 201 23.30 7.89 11.32
N ILE A 202 22.21 8.05 12.04
CA ILE A 202 21.25 6.97 12.34
C ILE A 202 20.07 7.10 11.38
N LEU A 203 19.84 6.08 10.56
CA LEU A 203 18.65 6.03 9.71
C LEU A 203 17.41 5.87 10.59
N VAL A 204 16.48 6.80 10.47
CA VAL A 204 15.17 6.76 11.16
C VAL A 204 14.15 5.96 10.36
N GLY A 205 14.14 6.17 9.05
CA GLY A 205 13.27 5.46 8.14
C GLY A 205 13.48 5.88 6.69
N ASP A 206 13.00 5.05 5.80
CA ASP A 206 13.00 5.27 4.35
C ASP A 206 11.62 4.90 3.78
N ASP A 207 11.42 5.17 2.51
CA ASP A 207 10.22 4.79 1.77
C ASP A 207 10.07 3.25 1.62
N GLU A 208 11.15 2.51 1.86
CA GLU A 208 11.20 1.05 1.75
C GLU A 208 11.55 0.39 3.09
#